data_46fa804cae4a99349f1cd1df6cb3238f
#
_entry.id   46fa804cae4a99349f1cd1df6cb3238f
#
_cell.length_a   1.000
_cell.length_b   1.000
_cell.length_c   1.000
_cell.angle_alpha   90.00
_cell.angle_beta   90.00
_cell.angle_gamma   90.00
#
_symmetry.space_group_name_H-M   'P 1'
#
loop_
_entity.id
_entity.type
_entity.pdbx_description
1 polymer ?
#
loop_
_entity_poly.entity_id
_entity_poly.type
_entity_poly.pdbx_seq_one_letter_code
_entity_poly.pdbx_strand_id
1 'polypeptide(L)'
;MQADVAKVNTGLEGVVVAASAISHVDGEAGDLSYRGTSIHRWVEQEFAAVAGAVLDWNSLGLEKDLAARLYDLGKLSDRETQLLLENSERHPMAVLQGLVPLLAFELAQESKQLEDVLLGITVAARLPHAVATLIAGEAVTYPAEPDYSTRFLKMLGHDKPTAGQRRALSVTQILQLEHSLNAGTFAARVTASTQASMPAAISSALGALSGVLHGGADQAAMEMADEVGDPGNAAAFVDELLARGQKLMGMGHREYKVMDPRAIYVKKLAAELAQGSEHEKTYATLCAVEDAFAGEMAARNKPIHPNLEFYKGLVYRALGVPDRAFTAAFAMARAFGYIAHVLESRVDGRIIRPAALYTGTP
;
A
#
# COMPACT_ATOMS: atom_id res chain seq x y z
N MET A 1 42.80 -13.90 22.33
CA MET A 1 41.36 -13.54 22.46
C MET A 1 40.79 -13.55 21.06
N GLN A 2 40.08 -14.62 20.63
CA GLN A 2 39.30 -14.59 19.41
C GLN A 2 38.15 -13.63 19.68
N ALA A 3 38.11 -12.52 18.94
CA ALA A 3 36.97 -11.62 18.93
C ALA A 3 35.77 -12.44 18.41
N ASP A 4 34.71 -12.53 19.19
CA ASP A 4 33.42 -13.03 18.74
C ASP A 4 33.04 -12.22 17.49
N VAL A 5 33.11 -12.85 16.33
CA VAL A 5 32.67 -12.22 15.07
C VAL A 5 31.17 -12.04 15.19
N ALA A 6 30.73 -10.82 15.45
CA ALA A 6 29.32 -10.49 15.57
C ALA A 6 28.59 -11.01 14.32
N LYS A 7 27.58 -11.86 14.51
CA LYS A 7 26.78 -12.41 13.43
C LYS A 7 26.06 -11.27 12.70
N VAL A 8 26.34 -11.08 11.41
CA VAL A 8 25.64 -10.08 10.59
C VAL A 8 24.24 -10.60 10.27
N ASN A 9 23.22 -9.94 10.78
CA ASN A 9 21.82 -10.24 10.46
C ASN A 9 21.41 -9.50 9.17
N THR A 10 21.66 -10.12 8.03
CA THR A 10 21.29 -9.55 6.74
C THR A 10 19.78 -9.46 6.60
N GLY A 11 19.26 -8.29 6.29
CA GLY A 11 17.82 -8.05 6.11
C GLY A 11 17.01 -7.98 7.40
N LEU A 12 17.66 -8.03 8.59
CA LEU A 12 17.03 -7.91 9.92
C LEU A 12 15.93 -8.97 10.20
N GLU A 13 15.93 -10.10 9.52
CA GLU A 13 14.93 -11.15 9.73
C GLU A 13 14.99 -11.68 11.17
N GLY A 14 13.83 -11.69 11.87
CA GLY A 14 13.72 -12.08 13.26
C GLY A 14 14.28 -11.10 14.28
N VAL A 15 14.77 -9.93 13.84
CA VAL A 15 15.24 -8.86 14.74
C VAL A 15 14.09 -7.94 15.13
N VAL A 16 13.72 -7.93 16.41
CA VAL A 16 12.72 -7.00 16.95
C VAL A 16 13.37 -5.62 17.14
N VAL A 17 12.93 -4.63 16.35
CA VAL A 17 13.51 -3.28 16.35
C VAL A 17 12.59 -2.23 16.97
N ALA A 18 11.33 -2.56 17.21
CA ALA A 18 10.35 -1.67 17.86
C ALA A 18 9.24 -2.48 18.52
N ALA A 19 8.62 -1.93 19.55
CA ALA A 19 7.29 -2.31 19.99
C ALA A 19 6.26 -1.44 19.25
N SER A 20 5.10 -2.01 18.92
CA SER A 20 4.02 -1.29 18.25
C SER A 20 2.66 -1.79 18.73
N ALA A 21 1.73 -0.85 18.91
CA ALA A 21 0.32 -1.12 19.23
C ALA A 21 -0.61 -0.85 18.03
N ILE A 22 -0.05 -0.64 16.83
CA ILE A 22 -0.81 -0.22 15.64
C ILE A 22 -1.44 -1.42 14.94
N SER A 23 -0.66 -2.46 14.66
CA SER A 23 -1.15 -3.68 14.04
C SER A 23 -0.48 -4.92 14.60
N HIS A 24 -1.17 -6.05 14.49
CA HIS A 24 -0.62 -7.36 14.79
C HIS A 24 -0.83 -8.28 13.59
N VAL A 25 0.25 -8.92 13.16
CA VAL A 25 0.27 -9.92 12.09
C VAL A 25 0.56 -11.27 12.73
N ASP A 26 -0.42 -12.17 12.74
CA ASP A 26 -0.23 -13.57 13.13
C ASP A 26 -0.02 -14.43 11.88
N GLY A 27 1.23 -14.70 11.58
CA GLY A 27 1.61 -15.46 10.38
C GLY A 27 1.20 -16.93 10.43
N GLU A 28 1.11 -17.50 11.61
CA GLU A 28 0.73 -18.92 11.81
C GLU A 28 -0.79 -19.11 11.76
N ALA A 29 -1.54 -18.22 12.40
CA ALA A 29 -3.01 -18.23 12.36
C ALA A 29 -3.59 -17.64 11.06
N GLY A 30 -2.80 -16.86 10.30
CA GLY A 30 -3.29 -16.14 9.14
C GLY A 30 -4.27 -15.03 9.53
N ASP A 31 -3.95 -14.26 10.57
CA ASP A 31 -4.77 -13.13 11.02
C ASP A 31 -3.99 -11.81 10.95
N LEU A 32 -4.74 -10.74 10.72
CA LEU A 32 -4.29 -9.37 10.76
C LEU A 32 -5.28 -8.55 11.58
N SER A 33 -4.78 -7.77 12.52
CA SER A 33 -5.60 -6.85 13.29
C SER A 33 -4.99 -5.45 13.33
N TYR A 34 -5.85 -4.43 13.35
CA TYR A 34 -5.49 -3.02 13.58
C TYR A 34 -6.03 -2.60 14.94
N ARG A 35 -5.16 -2.11 15.83
CA ARG A 35 -5.52 -1.69 17.18
C ARG A 35 -6.36 -2.75 17.92
N GLY A 36 -5.98 -4.03 17.78
CA GLY A 36 -6.66 -5.16 18.43
C GLY A 36 -7.98 -5.60 17.80
N THR A 37 -8.43 -4.98 16.73
CA THR A 37 -9.62 -5.38 15.98
C THR A 37 -9.22 -6.06 14.68
N SER A 38 -9.72 -7.31 14.46
CA SER A 38 -9.43 -8.08 13.25
C SER A 38 -9.91 -7.36 11.99
N ILE A 39 -9.14 -7.50 10.87
CA ILE A 39 -9.51 -6.96 9.57
C ILE A 39 -10.88 -7.47 9.10
N HIS A 40 -11.31 -8.66 9.53
CA HIS A 40 -12.62 -9.21 9.21
C HIS A 40 -13.79 -8.34 9.70
N ARG A 41 -13.58 -7.53 10.73
CA ARG A 41 -14.54 -6.51 11.17
C ARG A 41 -14.32 -5.18 10.47
N TRP A 42 -13.06 -4.83 10.18
CA TRP A 42 -12.74 -3.56 9.55
C TRP A 42 -13.23 -3.46 8.11
N VAL A 43 -13.24 -4.55 7.34
CA VAL A 43 -13.74 -4.55 5.95
C VAL A 43 -15.23 -4.25 5.81
N GLU A 44 -15.99 -4.24 6.91
CA GLU A 44 -17.40 -3.84 6.95
C GLU A 44 -17.57 -2.35 7.33
N GLN A 45 -16.49 -1.62 7.52
CA GLN A 45 -16.51 -0.21 7.90
C GLN A 45 -16.10 0.70 6.72
N GLU A 46 -16.36 2.01 6.87
CA GLU A 46 -15.89 3.02 5.94
C GLU A 46 -14.38 3.24 6.11
N PHE A 47 -13.67 3.48 5.00
CA PHE A 47 -12.22 3.64 5.01
C PHE A 47 -11.73 4.70 6.00
N ALA A 48 -12.37 5.88 6.04
CA ALA A 48 -11.95 6.96 6.93
C ALA A 48 -12.10 6.60 8.42
N ALA A 49 -13.09 5.78 8.78
CA ALA A 49 -13.26 5.30 10.15
C ALA A 49 -12.11 4.35 10.55
N VAL A 50 -11.72 3.44 9.65
CA VAL A 50 -10.61 2.51 9.90
C VAL A 50 -9.27 3.26 9.96
N ALA A 51 -9.04 4.20 9.04
CA ALA A 51 -7.87 5.06 9.05
C ALA A 51 -7.78 5.88 10.36
N GLY A 52 -8.92 6.40 10.83
CA GLY A 52 -9.02 7.09 12.10
C GLY A 52 -8.67 6.19 13.29
N ALA A 53 -9.12 4.96 13.29
CA ALA A 53 -8.76 3.98 14.32
C ALA A 53 -7.25 3.68 14.31
N VAL A 54 -6.65 3.44 13.14
CA VAL A 54 -5.20 3.18 13.01
C VAL A 54 -4.37 4.35 13.51
N LEU A 55 -4.79 5.59 13.19
CA LEU A 55 -4.12 6.83 13.64
C LEU A 55 -4.31 7.10 15.15
N ASP A 56 -5.27 6.44 15.80
CA ASP A 56 -5.77 6.85 17.13
C ASP A 56 -6.26 8.30 17.12
N TRP A 57 -7.07 8.63 16.10
CA TRP A 57 -7.47 9.99 15.75
C TRP A 57 -8.04 10.78 16.93
N ASN A 58 -8.87 10.13 17.75
CA ASN A 58 -9.51 10.78 18.90
C ASN A 58 -8.51 11.25 19.95
N SER A 59 -7.35 10.59 20.05
CA SER A 59 -6.29 10.95 21.00
C SER A 59 -5.43 12.12 20.52
N LEU A 60 -5.56 12.53 19.23
CA LEU A 60 -4.78 13.62 18.66
C LEU A 60 -5.33 15.02 19.00
N GLY A 61 -6.51 15.13 19.62
CA GLY A 61 -7.11 16.39 20.05
C GLY A 61 -7.57 17.29 18.89
N LEU A 62 -7.87 16.71 17.72
CA LEU A 62 -8.34 17.44 16.54
C LEU A 62 -9.87 17.55 16.56
N GLU A 63 -10.40 18.77 16.37
CA GLU A 63 -11.83 19.10 16.54
C GLU A 63 -12.78 18.43 15.54
N LYS A 64 -12.32 18.20 14.27
CA LYS A 64 -13.16 17.58 13.23
C LYS A 64 -12.90 16.09 13.16
N ASP A 65 -13.89 15.31 12.72
CA ASP A 65 -13.67 13.93 12.34
C ASP A 65 -12.68 13.80 11.16
N LEU A 66 -12.06 12.64 11.02
CA LEU A 66 -11.05 12.42 10.00
C LEU A 66 -11.63 12.58 8.57
N ALA A 67 -12.85 12.10 8.31
CA ALA A 67 -13.45 12.17 6.98
C ALA A 67 -13.62 13.63 6.52
N ALA A 68 -14.12 14.50 7.41
CA ALA A 68 -14.24 15.93 7.15
C ALA A 68 -12.87 16.59 6.90
N ARG A 69 -11.85 16.21 7.70
CA ARG A 69 -10.46 16.70 7.47
C ARG A 69 -9.90 16.27 6.12
N LEU A 70 -10.08 15.01 5.75
CA LEU A 70 -9.61 14.49 4.46
C LEU A 70 -10.32 15.15 3.27
N TYR A 71 -11.56 15.60 3.46
CA TYR A 71 -12.27 16.37 2.44
C TYR A 71 -11.71 17.80 2.34
N ASP A 72 -11.63 18.50 3.46
CA ASP A 72 -11.20 19.90 3.52
C ASP A 72 -9.75 20.09 3.00
N LEU A 73 -8.85 19.17 3.33
CA LEU A 73 -7.43 19.25 3.01
C LEU A 73 -7.04 18.59 1.68
N GLY A 74 -7.93 17.82 1.07
CA GLY A 74 -7.58 16.92 -0.05
C GLY A 74 -7.47 17.61 -1.41
N LYS A 75 -7.92 18.87 -1.55
CA LYS A 75 -7.80 19.61 -2.79
C LYS A 75 -6.37 20.13 -2.99
N LEU A 76 -5.79 19.86 -4.15
CA LEU A 76 -4.50 20.44 -4.55
C LEU A 76 -4.66 21.94 -4.87
N SER A 77 -3.64 22.71 -4.56
CA SER A 77 -3.49 24.07 -5.07
C SER A 77 -3.10 24.05 -6.57
N ASP A 78 -3.27 25.19 -7.25
CA ASP A 78 -2.87 25.32 -8.65
C ASP A 78 -1.37 25.05 -8.85
N ARG A 79 -0.53 25.48 -7.90
CA ARG A 79 0.90 25.25 -7.90
C ARG A 79 1.26 23.76 -7.78
N GLU A 80 0.61 23.05 -6.87
CA GLU A 80 0.82 21.60 -6.70
C GLU A 80 0.36 20.84 -7.94
N THR A 81 -0.79 21.21 -8.49
CA THR A 81 -1.29 20.65 -9.75
C THR A 81 -0.29 20.88 -10.89
N GLN A 82 0.24 22.09 -11.04
CA GLN A 82 1.24 22.39 -12.04
C GLN A 82 2.52 21.54 -11.88
N LEU A 83 3.04 21.42 -10.65
CA LEU A 83 4.22 20.59 -10.36
C LEU A 83 4.00 19.11 -10.73
N LEU A 84 2.81 18.59 -10.50
CA LEU A 84 2.45 17.21 -10.89
C LEU A 84 2.40 17.08 -12.42
N LEU A 85 1.77 18.03 -13.12
CA LEU A 85 1.63 17.99 -14.57
C LEU A 85 2.96 18.13 -15.30
N GLU A 86 3.88 18.97 -14.83
CA GLU A 86 5.23 19.09 -15.36
C GLU A 86 6.03 17.76 -15.29
N ASN A 87 5.57 16.80 -14.47
CA ASN A 87 6.22 15.51 -14.27
C ASN A 87 5.32 14.31 -14.63
N SER A 88 4.13 14.52 -15.23
CA SER A 88 3.11 13.47 -15.44
C SER A 88 3.56 12.33 -16.36
N GLU A 89 4.52 12.57 -17.24
CA GLU A 89 5.12 11.54 -18.11
C GLU A 89 6.03 10.56 -17.34
N ARG A 90 6.41 10.89 -16.11
CA ARG A 90 7.25 10.03 -15.28
C ARG A 90 6.38 9.00 -14.56
N HIS A 91 7.03 7.95 -14.04
CA HIS A 91 6.34 6.95 -13.22
C HIS A 91 5.70 7.60 -11.98
N PRO A 92 4.40 7.39 -11.70
CA PRO A 92 3.69 8.07 -10.62
C PRO A 92 4.39 7.99 -9.25
N MET A 93 4.97 6.83 -8.90
CA MET A 93 5.68 6.69 -7.62
C MET A 93 6.93 7.56 -7.52
N ALA A 94 7.68 7.74 -8.63
CA ALA A 94 8.84 8.63 -8.63
C ALA A 94 8.43 10.09 -8.42
N VAL A 95 7.31 10.49 -9.03
CA VAL A 95 6.75 11.83 -8.86
C VAL A 95 6.26 12.04 -7.43
N LEU A 96 5.47 11.11 -6.88
CA LEU A 96 4.95 11.20 -5.52
C LEU A 96 6.09 11.24 -4.49
N GLN A 97 7.09 10.36 -4.61
CA GLN A 97 8.26 10.37 -3.73
C GLN A 97 8.97 11.73 -3.73
N GLY A 98 9.17 12.34 -4.91
CA GLY A 98 9.85 13.62 -5.06
C GLY A 98 9.02 14.82 -4.58
N LEU A 99 7.70 14.79 -4.78
CA LEU A 99 6.84 15.95 -4.56
C LEU A 99 6.06 15.92 -3.24
N VAL A 100 5.91 14.75 -2.58
CA VAL A 100 5.20 14.66 -1.29
C VAL A 100 5.69 15.69 -0.26
N PRO A 101 6.99 15.97 -0.09
CA PRO A 101 7.44 17.03 0.82
C PRO A 101 6.93 18.43 0.46
N LEU A 102 6.53 18.65 -0.78
CA LEU A 102 6.02 19.93 -1.28
C LEU A 102 4.49 20.03 -1.24
N LEU A 103 3.76 18.90 -1.16
CA LEU A 103 2.29 18.86 -1.16
C LEU A 103 1.63 19.42 0.11
N ALA A 104 2.39 19.76 1.14
CA ALA A 104 1.88 20.31 2.38
C ALA A 104 2.62 21.57 2.83
N PHE A 105 3.46 22.13 1.98
CA PHE A 105 4.36 23.24 2.34
C PHE A 105 3.63 24.51 2.79
N GLU A 106 2.46 24.80 2.22
CA GLU A 106 1.72 26.03 2.53
C GLU A 106 1.06 26.03 3.91
N LEU A 107 0.92 24.84 4.55
CA LEU A 107 0.34 24.70 5.89
C LEU A 107 1.37 24.80 7.02
N ALA A 108 2.65 24.81 6.71
CA ALA A 108 3.76 24.76 7.67
C ALA A 108 3.93 26.01 8.55
N GLN A 109 2.99 26.94 8.56
CA GLN A 109 3.14 28.23 9.25
C GLN A 109 2.36 28.35 10.57
N GLU A 110 1.57 27.36 10.99
CA GLU A 110 0.58 27.61 12.07
C GLU A 110 0.90 27.12 13.49
N SER A 111 1.65 26.11 13.79
CA SER A 111 2.16 25.76 15.14
C SER A 111 2.92 24.43 15.21
N LYS A 112 4.05 24.37 15.94
CA LYS A 112 5.05 23.29 15.81
C LYS A 112 4.59 21.85 16.11
N GLN A 113 3.67 21.60 17.00
CA GLN A 113 3.32 20.22 17.42
C GLN A 113 2.09 19.68 16.68
N LEU A 114 1.10 20.54 16.45
CA LEU A 114 -0.08 20.23 15.66
C LEU A 114 0.24 20.22 14.15
N GLU A 115 1.18 21.07 13.74
CA GLU A 115 1.71 21.20 12.39
C GLU A 115 2.12 19.88 11.77
N ASP A 116 2.91 19.08 12.47
CA ASP A 116 3.52 17.89 11.88
C ASP A 116 2.52 16.76 11.62
N VAL A 117 1.54 16.59 12.53
CA VAL A 117 0.41 15.67 12.31
C VAL A 117 -0.45 16.16 11.15
N LEU A 118 -0.79 17.46 11.14
CA LEU A 118 -1.61 18.06 10.07
C LEU A 118 -0.90 18.02 8.71
N LEU A 119 0.43 18.19 8.67
CA LEU A 119 1.21 18.01 7.45
C LEU A 119 1.08 16.57 6.90
N GLY A 120 1.18 15.56 7.77
CA GLY A 120 0.96 14.17 7.37
C GLY A 120 -0.43 13.90 6.86
N ILE A 121 -1.44 14.38 7.58
CA ILE A 121 -2.85 14.24 7.19
C ILE A 121 -3.12 14.98 5.87
N THR A 122 -2.53 16.14 5.65
CA THR A 122 -2.65 16.89 4.40
C THR A 122 -2.05 16.11 3.23
N VAL A 123 -0.87 15.51 3.42
CA VAL A 123 -0.29 14.63 2.40
C VAL A 123 -1.25 13.48 2.09
N ALA A 124 -1.72 12.74 3.11
CA ALA A 124 -2.63 11.61 2.91
C ALA A 124 -3.95 12.02 2.25
N ALA A 125 -4.48 13.19 2.59
CA ALA A 125 -5.70 13.76 2.00
C ALA A 125 -5.51 14.14 0.53
N ARG A 126 -4.34 14.67 0.15
CA ARG A 126 -4.01 15.12 -1.22
C ARG A 126 -3.59 14.00 -2.15
N LEU A 127 -3.11 12.87 -1.62
CA LEU A 127 -2.66 11.74 -2.45
C LEU A 127 -3.70 11.29 -3.49
N PRO A 128 -5.01 11.13 -3.20
CA PRO A 128 -5.98 10.74 -4.23
C PRO A 128 -6.06 11.73 -5.38
N HIS A 129 -6.05 13.04 -5.09
CA HIS A 129 -6.10 14.06 -6.12
C HIS A 129 -4.81 14.09 -6.95
N ALA A 130 -3.65 13.93 -6.29
CA ALA A 130 -2.37 13.85 -6.96
C ALA A 130 -2.27 12.60 -7.86
N VAL A 131 -2.70 11.44 -7.38
CA VAL A 131 -2.70 10.19 -8.16
C VAL A 131 -3.65 10.30 -9.37
N ALA A 132 -4.86 10.83 -9.17
CA ALA A 132 -5.81 11.04 -10.27
C ALA A 132 -5.25 12.01 -11.33
N THR A 133 -4.62 13.12 -10.91
CA THR A 133 -3.97 14.09 -11.81
C THR A 133 -2.83 13.43 -12.61
N LEU A 134 -2.01 12.59 -11.97
CA LEU A 134 -0.93 11.86 -12.65
C LEU A 134 -1.45 10.77 -13.60
N ILE A 135 -2.59 10.15 -13.29
CA ILE A 135 -3.26 9.18 -14.18
C ILE A 135 -3.81 9.89 -15.41
N ALA A 136 -4.51 10.99 -15.21
CA ALA A 136 -5.16 11.76 -16.27
C ALA A 136 -4.16 12.50 -17.17
N GLY A 137 -3.00 12.93 -16.64
CA GLY A 137 -2.05 13.81 -17.33
C GLY A 137 -2.56 15.23 -17.53
N GLU A 138 -3.66 15.58 -16.87
CA GLU A 138 -4.29 16.90 -16.89
C GLU A 138 -4.89 17.25 -15.53
N ALA A 139 -5.29 18.51 -15.33
CA ALA A 139 -5.89 18.95 -14.08
C ALA A 139 -7.27 18.30 -13.86
N VAL A 140 -7.41 17.58 -12.75
CA VAL A 140 -8.64 16.91 -12.38
C VAL A 140 -9.47 17.78 -11.46
N THR A 141 -10.78 17.85 -11.70
CA THR A 141 -11.71 18.56 -10.82
C THR A 141 -11.85 17.81 -9.49
N TYR A 142 -11.71 18.53 -8.37
CA TYR A 142 -11.94 17.99 -7.04
C TYR A 142 -13.45 17.93 -6.75
N PRO A 143 -14.07 16.75 -6.66
CA PRO A 143 -15.53 16.64 -6.55
C PRO A 143 -16.03 16.94 -5.13
N ALA A 144 -17.27 17.45 -5.04
CA ALA A 144 -17.97 17.64 -3.76
C ALA A 144 -18.47 16.29 -3.21
N GLU A 145 -17.53 15.45 -2.79
CA GLU A 145 -17.77 14.10 -2.29
C GLU A 145 -16.98 13.89 -0.99
N PRO A 146 -17.61 13.77 0.17
CA PRO A 146 -16.92 13.62 1.45
C PRO A 146 -16.24 12.25 1.64
N ASP A 147 -16.80 11.19 1.06
CA ASP A 147 -16.20 9.86 1.16
C ASP A 147 -14.90 9.75 0.35
N TYR A 148 -13.85 9.33 1.04
CA TYR A 148 -12.48 9.31 0.50
C TYR A 148 -12.36 8.41 -0.73
N SER A 149 -12.90 7.20 -0.68
CA SER A 149 -12.82 6.21 -1.75
C SER A 149 -13.71 6.60 -2.93
N THR A 150 -14.93 7.05 -2.67
CA THR A 150 -15.88 7.51 -3.70
C THR A 150 -15.34 8.74 -4.42
N ARG A 151 -14.71 9.66 -3.69
CA ARG A 151 -14.09 10.85 -4.26
C ARG A 151 -12.99 10.49 -5.26
N PHE A 152 -12.14 9.51 -4.94
CA PHE A 152 -11.12 9.03 -5.86
C PHE A 152 -11.74 8.42 -7.13
N LEU A 153 -12.77 7.57 -7.01
CA LEU A 153 -13.48 7.02 -8.16
C LEU A 153 -14.06 8.11 -9.07
N LYS A 154 -14.64 9.16 -8.48
CA LYS A 154 -15.14 10.30 -9.28
C LYS A 154 -14.01 11.03 -10.00
N MET A 155 -12.86 11.17 -9.40
CA MET A 155 -11.69 11.77 -10.04
C MET A 155 -11.11 10.89 -11.15
N LEU A 156 -11.37 9.57 -11.15
CA LEU A 156 -11.06 8.65 -12.24
C LEU A 156 -12.12 8.64 -13.36
N GLY A 157 -13.15 9.49 -13.28
CA GLY A 157 -14.19 9.61 -14.31
C GLY A 157 -15.47 8.81 -14.04
N HIS A 158 -15.60 8.17 -12.87
CA HIS A 158 -16.86 7.53 -12.48
C HIS A 158 -17.83 8.55 -11.89
N ASP A 159 -18.64 9.22 -12.70
CA ASP A 159 -19.61 10.22 -12.21
C ASP A 159 -20.53 9.67 -11.12
N LYS A 160 -20.99 8.44 -11.27
CA LYS A 160 -21.89 7.73 -10.36
C LYS A 160 -21.36 6.31 -10.08
N PRO A 161 -20.30 6.18 -9.24
CA PRO A 161 -19.76 4.86 -8.94
C PRO A 161 -20.84 3.95 -8.32
N THR A 162 -20.91 2.71 -8.76
CA THR A 162 -21.84 1.71 -8.20
C THR A 162 -21.47 1.39 -6.75
N ALA A 163 -22.40 0.81 -5.99
CA ALA A 163 -22.11 0.34 -4.64
C ALA A 163 -20.98 -0.70 -4.62
N GLY A 164 -20.94 -1.58 -5.64
CA GLY A 164 -19.85 -2.57 -5.80
C GLY A 164 -18.48 -1.91 -6.01
N GLN A 165 -18.38 -0.90 -6.87
CA GLN A 165 -17.13 -0.16 -7.11
C GLN A 165 -16.66 0.58 -5.85
N ARG A 166 -17.56 1.28 -5.15
CA ARG A 166 -17.22 1.96 -3.89
C ARG A 166 -16.72 0.98 -2.83
N ARG A 167 -17.46 -0.12 -2.62
CA ARG A 167 -17.06 -1.19 -1.69
C ARG A 167 -15.71 -1.79 -2.07
N ALA A 168 -15.50 -2.10 -3.35
CA ALA A 168 -14.27 -2.71 -3.82
C ALA A 168 -13.06 -1.82 -3.53
N LEU A 169 -13.14 -0.53 -3.81
CA LEU A 169 -12.03 0.40 -3.51
C LEU A 169 -11.83 0.55 -2.01
N SER A 170 -12.89 0.82 -1.23
CA SER A 170 -12.81 1.03 0.21
C SER A 170 -12.21 -0.18 0.93
N VAL A 171 -12.70 -1.39 0.64
CA VAL A 171 -12.14 -2.62 1.23
C VAL A 171 -10.69 -2.84 0.81
N THR A 172 -10.35 -2.64 -0.47
CA THR A 172 -8.97 -2.76 -0.93
C THR A 172 -8.04 -1.78 -0.20
N GLN A 173 -8.47 -0.55 0.01
CA GLN A 173 -7.73 0.45 0.78
C GLN A 173 -7.58 0.04 2.26
N ILE A 174 -8.63 -0.47 2.91
CA ILE A 174 -8.59 -0.96 4.29
C ILE A 174 -7.55 -2.08 4.45
N LEU A 175 -7.53 -3.04 3.52
CA LEU A 175 -6.60 -4.18 3.53
C LEU A 175 -5.14 -3.78 3.32
N GLN A 176 -4.90 -2.60 2.73
CA GLN A 176 -3.57 -2.06 2.45
C GLN A 176 -3.09 -1.02 3.47
N LEU A 177 -3.99 -0.59 4.36
CA LEU A 177 -3.77 0.56 5.24
C LEU A 177 -2.56 0.38 6.15
N GLU A 178 -2.38 -0.84 6.69
CA GLU A 178 -1.29 -1.14 7.61
C GLU A 178 -0.85 -2.61 7.52
N HIS A 179 0.42 -2.89 7.82
CA HIS A 179 0.97 -4.25 7.87
C HIS A 179 2.31 -4.28 8.62
N SER A 180 2.31 -3.84 9.87
CA SER A 180 3.46 -3.87 10.78
C SER A 180 4.73 -3.23 10.17
N LEU A 181 5.92 -3.70 10.56
CA LEU A 181 7.21 -3.14 10.17
C LEU A 181 7.69 -3.64 8.78
N ASN A 182 6.87 -3.42 7.74
CA ASN A 182 7.33 -3.60 6.37
C ASN A 182 8.44 -2.58 6.02
N ALA A 183 9.10 -2.77 4.85
CA ALA A 183 10.24 -1.93 4.44
C ALA A 183 9.92 -0.43 4.40
N GLY A 184 8.73 -0.05 3.90
CA GLY A 184 8.29 1.35 3.87
C GLY A 184 8.07 1.92 5.27
N THR A 185 7.40 1.18 6.14
CA THR A 185 7.18 1.56 7.54
C THR A 185 8.52 1.73 8.27
N PHE A 186 9.47 0.81 8.06
CA PHE A 186 10.78 0.91 8.68
C PHE A 186 11.57 2.13 8.18
N ALA A 187 11.53 2.41 6.86
CA ALA A 187 12.14 3.61 6.29
C ALA A 187 11.54 4.90 6.87
N ALA A 188 10.20 4.96 7.04
CA ALA A 188 9.53 6.08 7.70
C ALA A 188 10.03 6.27 9.14
N ARG A 189 10.10 5.19 9.94
CA ARG A 189 10.59 5.24 11.33
C ARG A 189 12.06 5.64 11.43
N VAL A 190 12.91 5.16 10.52
CA VAL A 190 14.34 5.59 10.46
C VAL A 190 14.43 7.09 10.21
N THR A 191 13.69 7.59 9.20
CA THR A 191 13.67 9.02 8.88
C THR A 191 13.11 9.84 10.05
N ALA A 192 11.98 9.43 10.62
CA ALA A 192 11.36 10.09 11.76
C ALA A 192 12.27 10.12 13.01
N SER A 193 13.09 9.09 13.22
CA SER A 193 14.02 8.99 14.36
C SER A 193 15.07 10.10 14.38
N THR A 194 15.32 10.75 13.25
CA THR A 194 16.20 11.92 13.11
C THR A 194 15.49 13.25 13.37
N GLN A 195 14.21 13.23 13.76
CA GLN A 195 13.34 14.39 13.90
C GLN A 195 13.05 15.11 12.57
N ALA A 196 13.19 14.42 11.43
CA ALA A 196 12.75 14.92 10.13
C ALA A 196 11.22 15.11 10.11
N SER A 197 10.71 15.99 9.23
CA SER A 197 9.28 16.28 9.12
C SER A 197 8.47 15.06 8.70
N MET A 198 7.17 15.04 9.02
CA MET A 198 6.26 13.97 8.62
C MET A 198 6.23 13.74 7.09
N PRO A 199 6.15 14.78 6.23
CA PRO A 199 6.24 14.58 4.77
C PRO A 199 7.56 13.95 4.32
N ALA A 200 8.69 14.28 4.94
CA ALA A 200 9.99 13.65 4.64
C ALA A 200 9.98 12.14 4.99
N ALA A 201 9.39 11.78 6.13
CA ALA A 201 9.24 10.38 6.53
C ALA A 201 8.31 9.61 5.57
N ILE A 202 7.19 10.21 5.14
CA ILE A 202 6.28 9.62 4.14
C ILE A 202 7.01 9.46 2.80
N SER A 203 7.74 10.47 2.33
CA SER A 203 8.54 10.39 1.09
C SER A 203 9.54 9.23 1.11
N SER A 204 10.24 9.07 2.23
CA SER A 204 11.17 7.94 2.44
C SER A 204 10.46 6.58 2.36
N ALA A 205 9.28 6.47 2.97
CA ALA A 205 8.45 5.27 2.90
C ALA A 205 7.97 4.96 1.47
N LEU A 206 7.56 6.00 0.72
CA LEU A 206 7.15 5.87 -0.67
C LEU A 206 8.30 5.41 -1.56
N GLY A 207 9.53 5.87 -1.28
CA GLY A 207 10.74 5.38 -1.94
C GLY A 207 10.94 3.88 -1.73
N ALA A 208 10.79 3.38 -0.50
CA ALA A 208 10.86 1.94 -0.23
C ALA A 208 9.69 1.17 -0.86
N LEU A 209 8.47 1.76 -0.87
CA LEU A 209 7.29 1.15 -1.47
C LEU A 209 7.43 1.00 -3.00
N SER A 210 8.12 1.92 -3.67
CA SER A 210 8.31 1.91 -5.13
C SER A 210 9.21 0.78 -5.63
N GLY A 211 9.95 0.10 -4.73
CA GLY A 211 10.86 -0.99 -5.10
C GLY A 211 10.12 -2.23 -5.60
N VAL A 212 10.64 -2.86 -6.65
CA VAL A 212 10.05 -4.05 -7.30
C VAL A 212 9.87 -5.26 -6.35
N LEU A 213 10.63 -5.33 -5.27
CA LEU A 213 10.48 -6.37 -4.24
C LEU A 213 9.41 -6.03 -3.19
N HIS A 214 8.75 -4.87 -3.30
CA HIS A 214 7.75 -4.42 -2.33
C HIS A 214 6.40 -4.09 -2.98
N GLY A 215 6.31 -3.05 -3.82
CA GLY A 215 5.03 -2.54 -4.33
C GLY A 215 4.68 -2.93 -5.76
N GLY A 216 5.50 -3.71 -6.46
CA GLY A 216 5.31 -4.03 -7.88
C GLY A 216 4.68 -5.40 -8.19
N ALA A 217 4.28 -6.16 -7.18
CA ALA A 217 3.81 -7.53 -7.39
C ALA A 217 2.42 -7.61 -8.04
N ASP A 218 1.56 -6.64 -7.83
CA ASP A 218 0.23 -6.55 -8.46
C ASP A 218 0.32 -6.23 -9.95
N GLN A 219 1.20 -5.30 -10.35
CA GLN A 219 1.48 -5.04 -11.75
C GLN A 219 2.04 -6.28 -12.43
N ALA A 220 3.03 -6.94 -11.82
CA ALA A 220 3.62 -8.16 -12.37
C ALA A 220 2.60 -9.32 -12.46
N ALA A 221 1.62 -9.41 -11.56
CA ALA A 221 0.54 -10.38 -11.65
C ALA A 221 -0.40 -10.09 -12.85
N MET A 222 -0.64 -8.82 -13.16
CA MET A 222 -1.44 -8.45 -14.34
C MET A 222 -0.68 -8.68 -15.65
N GLU A 223 0.60 -8.30 -15.71
CA GLU A 223 1.48 -8.58 -16.84
C GLU A 223 1.55 -10.09 -17.13
N MET A 224 1.67 -10.91 -16.08
CA MET A 224 1.62 -12.37 -16.17
C MET A 224 0.26 -12.85 -16.72
N ALA A 225 -0.86 -12.34 -16.22
CA ALA A 225 -2.19 -12.73 -16.71
C ALA A 225 -2.39 -12.36 -18.19
N ASP A 226 -1.84 -11.23 -18.63
CA ASP A 226 -1.85 -10.79 -20.03
C ASP A 226 -0.95 -11.69 -20.90
N GLU A 227 0.22 -12.12 -20.40
CA GLU A 227 1.14 -13.06 -21.08
C GLU A 227 0.49 -14.44 -21.26
N VAL A 228 -0.14 -14.97 -20.21
CA VAL A 228 -0.89 -16.26 -20.29
C VAL A 228 -2.07 -16.14 -21.26
N GLY A 229 -2.76 -15.02 -21.24
CA GLY A 229 -3.80 -14.60 -22.19
C GLY A 229 -5.07 -15.44 -22.21
N ASP A 230 -5.00 -16.75 -21.91
CA ASP A 230 -6.15 -17.67 -21.88
C ASP A 230 -6.01 -18.66 -20.72
N PRO A 231 -7.10 -18.96 -19.96
CA PRO A 231 -7.05 -19.93 -18.86
C PRO A 231 -6.49 -21.30 -19.26
N GLY A 232 -6.73 -21.73 -20.51
CA GLY A 232 -6.22 -23.00 -21.04
C GLY A 232 -4.69 -23.08 -21.13
N ASN A 233 -3.99 -21.95 -21.13
CA ASN A 233 -2.52 -21.88 -21.18
C ASN A 233 -1.87 -21.93 -19.80
N ALA A 234 -2.63 -21.80 -18.73
CA ALA A 234 -2.11 -21.59 -17.37
C ALA A 234 -1.18 -22.72 -16.90
N ALA A 235 -1.54 -23.99 -17.13
CA ALA A 235 -0.73 -25.12 -16.73
C ALA A 235 0.65 -25.11 -17.42
N ALA A 236 0.68 -24.95 -18.75
CA ALA A 236 1.91 -24.89 -19.52
C ALA A 236 2.81 -23.70 -19.11
N PHE A 237 2.20 -22.54 -18.84
CA PHE A 237 2.92 -21.37 -18.34
C PHE A 237 3.58 -21.63 -16.97
N VAL A 238 2.84 -22.23 -16.03
CA VAL A 238 3.35 -22.56 -14.68
C VAL A 238 4.48 -23.56 -14.78
N ASP A 239 4.36 -24.60 -15.59
CA ASP A 239 5.41 -25.60 -15.81
C ASP A 239 6.70 -24.95 -16.33
N GLU A 240 6.58 -24.08 -17.33
CA GLU A 240 7.74 -23.38 -17.91
C GLU A 240 8.39 -22.43 -16.91
N LEU A 241 7.60 -21.65 -16.16
CA LEU A 241 8.07 -20.74 -15.12
C LEU A 241 8.86 -21.49 -14.04
N LEU A 242 8.32 -22.63 -13.57
CA LEU A 242 8.97 -23.45 -12.55
C LEU A 242 10.22 -24.17 -13.07
N ALA A 243 10.23 -24.59 -14.35
CA ALA A 243 11.41 -25.19 -14.98
C ALA A 243 12.58 -24.19 -15.09
N ARG A 244 12.27 -22.89 -15.27
CA ARG A 244 13.25 -21.80 -15.24
C ARG A 244 13.66 -21.36 -13.83
N GLY A 245 13.09 -21.94 -12.78
CA GLY A 245 13.36 -21.55 -11.39
C GLY A 245 12.87 -20.15 -11.04
N GLN A 246 11.91 -19.62 -11.80
CA GLN A 246 11.34 -18.29 -11.58
C GLN A 246 10.24 -18.34 -10.50
N LYS A 247 10.00 -17.17 -9.88
CA LYS A 247 8.93 -17.01 -8.89
C LYS A 247 7.67 -16.54 -9.56
N LEU A 248 6.52 -17.09 -9.19
CA LEU A 248 5.23 -16.54 -9.54
C LEU A 248 4.91 -15.35 -8.64
N MET A 249 4.79 -14.16 -9.22
CA MET A 249 4.54 -12.93 -8.46
C MET A 249 3.12 -12.96 -7.87
N GLY A 250 2.97 -12.38 -6.69
CA GLY A 250 1.69 -12.44 -5.97
C GLY A 250 1.41 -13.76 -5.25
N MET A 251 2.35 -14.74 -5.29
CA MET A 251 2.25 -16.00 -4.56
C MET A 251 3.24 -16.06 -3.39
N GLY A 252 2.75 -16.57 -2.26
CA GLY A 252 3.50 -16.66 -1.00
C GLY A 252 3.59 -15.33 -0.26
N HIS A 253 3.95 -15.40 1.00
CA HIS A 253 4.12 -14.25 1.88
C HIS A 253 5.27 -14.49 2.85
N ARG A 254 5.98 -13.42 3.25
CA ARG A 254 7.10 -13.55 4.20
C ARG A 254 6.61 -13.86 5.62
N GLU A 255 5.50 -13.21 6.02
CA GLU A 255 4.94 -13.34 7.37
C GLU A 255 3.96 -14.55 7.44
N TYR A 256 2.97 -14.61 6.55
CA TYR A 256 1.96 -15.68 6.58
C TYR A 256 2.53 -17.02 6.11
N LYS A 257 2.39 -18.06 6.96
CA LYS A 257 2.69 -19.48 6.64
C LYS A 257 1.48 -20.20 6.07
N VAL A 258 0.32 -19.60 6.19
CA VAL A 258 -0.97 -20.01 5.64
C VAL A 258 -1.46 -18.98 4.63
N MET A 259 -2.71 -19.07 4.19
CA MET A 259 -3.28 -18.08 3.28
C MET A 259 -3.26 -16.67 3.89
N ASP A 260 -2.85 -15.67 3.10
CA ASP A 260 -2.97 -14.25 3.45
C ASP A 260 -4.46 -13.91 3.66
N PRO A 261 -4.89 -13.49 4.87
CA PRO A 261 -6.30 -13.24 5.16
C PRO A 261 -6.91 -12.14 4.30
N ARG A 262 -6.08 -11.27 3.71
CA ARG A 262 -6.50 -10.18 2.82
C ARG A 262 -6.84 -10.69 1.42
N ALA A 263 -6.16 -11.76 0.96
CA ALA A 263 -6.32 -12.32 -0.38
C ALA A 263 -7.75 -12.84 -0.63
N ILE A 264 -8.41 -13.37 0.41
CA ILE A 264 -9.79 -13.86 0.33
C ILE A 264 -10.74 -12.75 -0.12
N TYR A 265 -10.59 -11.55 0.45
CA TYR A 265 -11.43 -10.40 0.13
C TYR A 265 -11.18 -9.87 -1.28
N VAL A 266 -9.91 -9.65 -1.65
CA VAL A 266 -9.60 -9.13 -2.99
C VAL A 266 -9.95 -10.10 -4.09
N LYS A 267 -9.80 -11.42 -3.89
CA LYS A 267 -10.26 -12.45 -4.84
C LYS A 267 -11.76 -12.35 -5.07
N LYS A 268 -12.55 -12.20 -4.00
CA LYS A 268 -14.01 -12.03 -4.08
C LYS A 268 -14.38 -10.74 -4.82
N LEU A 269 -13.76 -9.62 -4.47
CA LEU A 269 -14.00 -8.32 -5.12
C LEU A 269 -13.62 -8.36 -6.61
N ALA A 270 -12.50 -9.01 -6.96
CA ALA A 270 -12.08 -9.21 -8.34
C ALA A 270 -13.13 -10.03 -9.12
N ALA A 271 -13.66 -11.10 -8.53
CA ALA A 271 -14.73 -11.90 -9.14
C ALA A 271 -16.00 -11.06 -9.40
N GLU A 272 -16.44 -10.30 -8.38
CA GLU A 272 -17.64 -9.45 -8.47
C GLU A 272 -17.50 -8.36 -9.55
N LEU A 273 -16.33 -7.72 -9.67
CA LEU A 273 -16.08 -6.68 -10.67
C LEU A 273 -15.84 -7.25 -12.08
N ALA A 274 -15.29 -8.45 -12.18
CA ALA A 274 -15.03 -9.12 -13.45
C ALA A 274 -16.29 -9.66 -14.10
N GLN A 275 -17.27 -10.09 -13.31
CA GLN A 275 -18.49 -10.75 -13.80
C GLN A 275 -19.23 -9.90 -14.84
N GLY A 276 -19.38 -10.43 -16.08
CA GLY A 276 -20.04 -9.75 -17.17
C GLY A 276 -19.31 -8.52 -17.71
N SER A 277 -18.05 -8.32 -17.37
CA SER A 277 -17.19 -7.24 -17.86
C SER A 277 -16.09 -7.75 -18.80
N GLU A 278 -15.34 -6.84 -19.40
CA GLU A 278 -14.15 -7.17 -20.18
C GLU A 278 -13.05 -7.88 -19.39
N HIS A 279 -13.10 -7.82 -18.06
CA HIS A 279 -12.13 -8.42 -17.15
C HIS A 279 -12.43 -9.88 -16.78
N GLU A 280 -13.55 -10.45 -17.23
CA GLU A 280 -13.96 -11.82 -16.88
C GLU A 280 -12.93 -12.86 -17.31
N LYS A 281 -12.35 -12.71 -18.50
CA LYS A 281 -11.29 -13.58 -19.00
C LYS A 281 -10.02 -13.47 -18.16
N THR A 282 -9.60 -12.27 -17.78
CA THR A 282 -8.42 -12.05 -16.93
C THR A 282 -8.61 -12.69 -15.55
N TYR A 283 -9.80 -12.58 -14.95
CA TYR A 283 -10.11 -13.25 -13.69
C TYR A 283 -10.03 -14.77 -13.82
N ALA A 284 -10.61 -15.34 -14.87
CA ALA A 284 -10.54 -16.78 -15.13
C ALA A 284 -9.09 -17.26 -15.35
N THR A 285 -8.28 -16.46 -16.04
CA THR A 285 -6.84 -16.76 -16.23
C THR A 285 -6.08 -16.76 -14.91
N LEU A 286 -6.31 -15.77 -14.03
CA LEU A 286 -5.69 -15.73 -12.69
C LEU A 286 -6.10 -16.97 -11.86
N CYS A 287 -7.38 -17.36 -11.87
CA CYS A 287 -7.84 -18.56 -11.18
C CYS A 287 -7.16 -19.83 -11.73
N ALA A 288 -7.06 -19.97 -13.03
CA ALA A 288 -6.41 -21.12 -13.65
C ALA A 288 -4.89 -21.19 -13.31
N VAL A 289 -4.22 -20.04 -13.26
CA VAL A 289 -2.81 -19.96 -12.85
C VAL A 289 -2.66 -20.30 -11.36
N GLU A 290 -3.54 -19.80 -10.49
CA GLU A 290 -3.55 -20.16 -9.06
C GLU A 290 -3.71 -21.67 -8.89
N ASP A 291 -4.69 -22.27 -9.56
CA ASP A 291 -4.98 -23.72 -9.44
C ASP A 291 -3.81 -24.57 -9.96
N ALA A 292 -3.24 -24.24 -11.12
CA ALA A 292 -2.09 -24.93 -11.67
C ALA A 292 -0.87 -24.84 -10.74
N PHE A 293 -0.57 -23.64 -10.24
CA PHE A 293 0.56 -23.42 -9.33
C PHE A 293 0.36 -24.12 -7.98
N ALA A 294 -0.85 -24.07 -7.42
CA ALA A 294 -1.17 -24.76 -6.16
C ALA A 294 -1.01 -26.29 -6.31
N GLY A 295 -1.41 -26.87 -7.44
CA GLY A 295 -1.23 -28.28 -7.76
C GLY A 295 0.26 -28.69 -7.77
N GLU A 296 1.09 -27.91 -8.47
CA GLU A 296 2.53 -28.14 -8.55
C GLU A 296 3.23 -27.99 -7.18
N MET A 297 2.83 -27.00 -6.40
CA MET A 297 3.40 -26.78 -5.06
C MET A 297 2.95 -27.83 -4.07
N ALA A 298 1.72 -28.32 -4.14
CA ALA A 298 1.24 -29.46 -3.33
C ALA A 298 2.01 -30.73 -3.62
N ALA A 299 2.28 -31.04 -4.90
CA ALA A 299 3.09 -32.20 -5.30
C ALA A 299 4.52 -32.14 -4.73
N ARG A 300 5.03 -30.94 -4.44
CA ARG A 300 6.36 -30.71 -3.81
C ARG A 300 6.31 -30.62 -2.28
N ASN A 301 5.16 -30.85 -1.65
CA ASN A 301 4.92 -30.66 -0.21
C ASN A 301 5.27 -29.24 0.29
N LYS A 302 5.01 -28.23 -0.53
CA LYS A 302 5.26 -26.80 -0.24
C LYS A 302 4.01 -25.99 -0.58
N PRO A 303 2.94 -26.06 0.23
CA PRO A 303 1.73 -25.28 -0.06
C PRO A 303 2.08 -23.79 -0.08
N ILE A 304 1.77 -23.13 -1.20
CA ILE A 304 1.96 -21.69 -1.39
C ILE A 304 0.62 -21.14 -1.85
N HIS A 305 0.18 -20.07 -1.19
CA HIS A 305 -1.10 -19.45 -1.42
C HIS A 305 -0.93 -18.06 -2.05
N PRO A 306 -1.94 -17.54 -2.76
CA PRO A 306 -1.93 -16.15 -3.21
C PRO A 306 -1.90 -15.20 -2.01
N ASN A 307 -1.15 -14.11 -2.18
CA ASN A 307 -1.19 -12.98 -1.26
C ASN A 307 -2.14 -11.88 -1.80
N LEU A 308 -2.24 -10.77 -1.06
CA LEU A 308 -3.06 -9.61 -1.44
C LEU A 308 -2.84 -9.16 -2.90
N GLU A 309 -1.59 -9.19 -3.37
CA GLU A 309 -1.20 -8.57 -4.64
C GLU A 309 -1.71 -9.34 -5.88
N PHE A 310 -1.94 -10.66 -5.76
CA PHE A 310 -2.25 -11.53 -6.88
C PHE A 310 -3.55 -11.14 -7.61
N TYR A 311 -4.59 -10.80 -6.87
CA TYR A 311 -5.90 -10.38 -7.43
C TYR A 311 -6.14 -8.87 -7.37
N LYS A 312 -5.35 -8.13 -6.59
CA LYS A 312 -5.55 -6.70 -6.36
C LYS A 312 -5.42 -5.87 -7.64
N GLY A 313 -4.46 -6.23 -8.50
CA GLY A 313 -4.28 -5.56 -9.79
C GLY A 313 -5.54 -5.59 -10.63
N LEU A 314 -6.27 -6.72 -10.65
CA LEU A 314 -7.54 -6.82 -11.37
C LEU A 314 -8.62 -5.90 -10.78
N VAL A 315 -8.70 -5.81 -9.45
CA VAL A 315 -9.62 -4.85 -8.80
C VAL A 315 -9.31 -3.43 -9.26
N TYR A 316 -8.05 -3.04 -9.29
CA TYR A 316 -7.64 -1.71 -9.74
C TYR A 316 -7.93 -1.47 -11.22
N ARG A 317 -7.62 -2.42 -12.12
CA ARG A 317 -7.97 -2.32 -13.54
C ARG A 317 -9.48 -2.14 -13.74
N ALA A 318 -10.31 -2.92 -13.05
CA ALA A 318 -11.76 -2.84 -13.13
C ALA A 318 -12.33 -1.51 -12.55
N LEU A 319 -11.56 -0.81 -11.75
CA LEU A 319 -11.88 0.53 -11.23
C LEU A 319 -11.25 1.66 -12.06
N GLY A 320 -10.63 1.35 -13.21
CA GLY A 320 -10.05 2.35 -14.11
C GLY A 320 -8.67 2.88 -13.69
N VAL A 321 -8.00 2.21 -12.75
CA VAL A 321 -6.61 2.54 -12.40
C VAL A 321 -5.68 1.81 -13.37
N PRO A 322 -4.81 2.50 -14.12
CA PRO A 322 -3.85 1.87 -15.01
C PRO A 322 -2.70 1.20 -14.21
N ASP A 323 -2.12 0.14 -14.75
CA ASP A 323 -1.12 -0.69 -14.07
C ASP A 323 0.04 0.12 -13.49
N ARG A 324 0.56 1.09 -14.25
CA ARG A 324 1.63 2.00 -13.80
C ARG A 324 1.30 2.78 -12.53
N ALA A 325 0.03 2.88 -12.16
CA ALA A 325 -0.45 3.64 -11.02
C ALA A 325 -0.89 2.77 -9.82
N PHE A 326 -0.83 1.43 -9.90
CA PHE A 326 -1.25 0.54 -8.81
C PHE A 326 -0.53 0.82 -7.49
N THR A 327 0.79 0.95 -7.53
CA THR A 327 1.57 1.27 -6.34
C THR A 327 1.25 2.67 -5.80
N ALA A 328 0.92 3.62 -6.66
CA ALA A 328 0.49 4.96 -6.25
C ALA A 328 -0.91 4.92 -5.60
N ALA A 329 -1.84 4.12 -6.12
CA ALA A 329 -3.13 3.88 -5.47
C ALA A 329 -2.97 3.15 -4.13
N PHE A 330 -2.01 2.22 -4.02
CA PHE A 330 -1.64 1.62 -2.74
C PHE A 330 -1.14 2.68 -1.73
N ALA A 331 -0.28 3.58 -2.18
CA ALA A 331 0.29 4.64 -1.33
C ALA A 331 -0.77 5.51 -0.66
N MET A 332 -1.91 5.75 -1.32
CA MET A 332 -3.04 6.52 -0.77
C MET A 332 -3.54 5.95 0.56
N ALA A 333 -3.66 4.63 0.66
CA ALA A 333 -4.09 3.97 1.88
C ALA A 333 -2.93 3.81 2.88
N ARG A 334 -1.76 3.39 2.42
CA ARG A 334 -0.63 3.06 3.27
C ARG A 334 -0.03 4.29 3.97
N ALA A 335 -0.22 5.49 3.44
CA ALA A 335 0.23 6.73 4.06
C ALA A 335 -0.28 6.89 5.50
N PHE A 336 -1.50 6.46 5.80
CA PHE A 336 -2.06 6.52 7.17
C PHE A 336 -1.31 5.59 8.13
N GLY A 337 -0.95 4.38 7.69
CA GLY A 337 -0.09 3.47 8.46
C GLY A 337 1.29 4.09 8.72
N TYR A 338 1.90 4.72 7.72
CA TYR A 338 3.18 5.42 7.90
C TYR A 338 3.08 6.55 8.91
N ILE A 339 2.02 7.37 8.84
CA ILE A 339 1.77 8.45 9.80
C ILE A 339 1.65 7.89 11.21
N ALA A 340 0.83 6.84 11.41
CA ALA A 340 0.66 6.21 12.72
C ALA A 340 1.99 5.72 13.29
N HIS A 341 2.81 5.05 12.48
CA HIS A 341 4.13 4.56 12.90
C HIS A 341 5.12 5.68 13.19
N VAL A 342 5.09 6.78 12.45
CA VAL A 342 5.91 7.98 12.74
C VAL A 342 5.51 8.58 14.07
N LEU A 343 4.22 8.76 14.33
CA LEU A 343 3.70 9.28 15.60
C LEU A 343 4.13 8.39 16.76
N GLU A 344 3.94 7.08 16.66
CA GLU A 344 4.34 6.12 17.68
C GLU A 344 5.86 6.15 17.94
N SER A 345 6.69 6.21 16.88
CA SER A 345 8.16 6.20 17.01
C SER A 345 8.72 7.45 17.70
N ARG A 346 7.99 8.56 17.68
CA ARG A 346 8.41 9.82 18.32
C ARG A 346 8.23 9.83 19.83
N VAL A 347 7.41 8.93 20.37
CA VAL A 347 7.23 8.80 21.83
C VAL A 347 8.56 8.44 22.50
N ASP A 348 9.31 7.49 21.92
CA ASP A 348 10.62 7.07 22.46
C ASP A 348 11.78 7.96 22.03
N GLY A 349 11.66 8.68 20.92
CA GLY A 349 12.56 9.75 20.46
C GLY A 349 14.02 9.36 20.19
N ARG A 350 14.34 8.07 20.08
CA ARG A 350 15.72 7.59 19.87
C ARG A 350 16.04 7.45 18.39
N ILE A 351 17.23 7.93 17.98
CA ILE A 351 17.74 7.73 16.63
C ILE A 351 18.02 6.25 16.36
N ILE A 352 17.54 5.76 15.22
CA ILE A 352 17.81 4.39 14.74
C ILE A 352 19.15 4.41 14.01
N ARG A 353 20.17 3.83 14.63
CA ARG A 353 21.55 3.80 14.11
C ARG A 353 22.21 2.44 14.39
N PRO A 354 21.98 1.44 13.53
CA PRO A 354 22.65 0.13 13.67
C PRO A 354 24.16 0.26 13.44
N ALA A 355 24.91 -0.71 13.96
CA ALA A 355 26.34 -0.83 13.71
C ALA A 355 26.60 -1.63 12.42
N ALA A 356 27.76 -1.41 11.82
CA ALA A 356 28.25 -2.20 10.69
C ALA A 356 29.58 -2.89 11.04
N LEU A 357 29.79 -4.10 10.52
CA LEU A 357 31.09 -4.77 10.53
C LEU A 357 31.92 -4.24 9.36
N TYR A 358 33.04 -3.59 9.65
CA TYR A 358 33.97 -3.16 8.60
C TYR A 358 34.72 -4.37 8.04
N THR A 359 34.65 -4.59 6.73
CA THR A 359 35.30 -5.69 6.00
C THR A 359 36.38 -5.23 5.01
N GLY A 360 36.65 -3.93 4.93
CA GLY A 360 37.71 -3.39 4.09
C GLY A 360 39.11 -3.60 4.72
N THR A 361 40.15 -3.32 3.94
CA THR A 361 41.52 -3.29 4.45
C THR A 361 41.72 -2.03 5.31
N PRO A 362 42.36 -2.10 6.49
CA PRO A 362 42.65 -0.94 7.32
C PRO A 362 43.55 0.09 6.63
#